data_33b3fca8294ca71d74d1b77405837fec
#
_entry.id   33b3fca8294ca71d74d1b77405837fec
#
_cell.length_a   1.000
_cell.length_b   1.000
_cell.length_c   1.000
_cell.angle_alpha   90.00
_cell.angle_beta   90.00
_cell.angle_gamma   90.00
#
_symmetry.space_group_name_H-M   'P 1'
#
loop_
_entity.id
_entity.type
_entity.pdbx_description
1 polymer ?
#
loop_
_entity_poly.entity_id
_entity_poly.type
_entity_poly.pdbx_seq_one_letter_code
_entity_poly.pdbx_strand_id
1 'polypeptide(L)'
;SIEEKNREGIYTTFSPNKYNSTITKKMSAHIDSGDLGGKTTMAVFKVGDYDGAYFVLPRYRLAIDVDDNSVLITNSGDLHGVTEISGEGTRLSCVSYCDKKVATKGQLGKSIKPIGMHANKSTIMDFLNE
;
A
#
# COMPACT_ATOMS: atom_id res chain seq x y z
N SER A 1 26.64 6.48 2.46
CA SER A 1 25.90 7.69 2.86
C SER A 1 24.44 7.35 3.13
N ILE A 2 23.71 8.23 3.76
CA ILE A 2 22.25 8.09 3.96
C ILE A 2 21.54 7.99 2.62
N GLU A 3 22.02 8.66 1.59
CA GLU A 3 21.48 8.59 0.24
C GLU A 3 21.72 7.25 -0.45
N GLU A 4 22.84 6.60 -0.23
CA GLU A 4 23.11 5.26 -0.75
C GLU A 4 22.22 4.22 -0.05
N LYS A 5 22.06 4.30 1.26
CA LYS A 5 21.15 3.43 2.01
C LYS A 5 19.70 3.60 1.59
N ASN A 6 19.31 4.81 1.20
CA ASN A 6 17.98 5.06 0.66
C ASN A 6 17.81 4.60 -0.80
N ARG A 7 18.90 4.47 -1.54
CA ARG A 7 18.90 3.92 -2.92
C ARG A 7 18.82 2.40 -2.95
N GLU A 8 19.26 1.73 -1.91
CA GLU A 8 19.18 0.28 -1.77
C GLU A 8 17.77 -0.23 -1.46
N GLY A 9 16.77 0.58 -1.80
CA GLY A 9 15.35 0.25 -1.79
C GLY A 9 14.94 -0.72 -0.71
N ILE A 10 14.54 -0.21 0.43
CA ILE A 10 13.90 -0.97 1.54
C ILE A 10 12.75 -1.84 1.03
N TYR A 11 12.23 -1.53 -0.15
CA TYR A 11 11.08 -2.17 -0.74
C TYR A 11 11.47 -3.04 -1.93
N THR A 12 11.01 -4.28 -1.91
CA THR A 12 11.21 -5.25 -3.00
C THR A 12 9.95 -5.44 -3.82
N THR A 13 8.82 -5.03 -3.29
CA THR A 13 7.52 -5.32 -3.88
C THR A 13 6.62 -4.11 -3.84
N PHE A 14 5.89 -3.95 -4.93
CA PHE A 14 4.90 -2.91 -5.13
C PHE A 14 3.56 -3.56 -5.49
N SER A 15 2.52 -3.28 -4.73
CA SER A 15 1.20 -3.86 -4.92
C SER A 15 0.14 -2.78 -5.10
N PRO A 16 -0.33 -2.55 -6.33
CA PRO A 16 -1.45 -1.66 -6.57
C PRO A 16 -2.77 -2.37 -6.27
N ASN A 17 -3.70 -1.64 -5.67
CA ASN A 17 -5.03 -2.11 -5.32
C ASN A 17 -6.10 -1.12 -5.77
N LYS A 18 -7.22 -1.65 -6.21
CA LYS A 18 -8.42 -0.90 -6.57
C LYS A 18 -9.57 -1.33 -5.68
N TYR A 19 -10.25 -0.37 -5.07
CA TYR A 19 -11.38 -0.64 -4.19
C TYR A 19 -12.53 0.32 -4.47
N ASN A 20 -13.72 -0.23 -4.68
CA ASN A 20 -14.96 0.54 -4.88
C ASN A 20 -16.16 -0.27 -4.37
N SER A 21 -17.34 0.33 -4.37
CA SER A 21 -18.57 -0.28 -3.85
C SER A 21 -19.04 -1.52 -4.62
N THR A 22 -18.54 -1.76 -5.82
CA THR A 22 -18.87 -2.94 -6.63
C THR A 22 -17.94 -4.13 -6.35
N ILE A 23 -16.80 -3.89 -5.69
CA ILE A 23 -15.88 -4.94 -5.30
C ILE A 23 -16.31 -5.47 -3.93
N THR A 24 -16.92 -6.65 -3.93
CA THR A 24 -17.48 -7.26 -2.73
C THR A 24 -16.44 -7.90 -1.80
N LYS A 25 -15.20 -7.98 -2.23
CA LYS A 25 -14.13 -8.52 -1.41
C LYS A 25 -13.84 -7.57 -0.26
N LYS A 26 -14.32 -7.93 0.92
CA LYS A 26 -14.04 -7.18 2.14
C LYS A 26 -12.53 -7.16 2.40
N MET A 27 -12.00 -5.98 2.63
CA MET A 27 -10.64 -5.81 3.12
C MET A 27 -10.62 -5.98 4.65
N SER A 28 -10.99 -7.19 5.09
CA SER A 28 -11.04 -7.53 6.51
C SER A 28 -9.68 -7.36 7.18
N ALA A 29 -9.72 -7.15 8.48
CA ALA A 29 -8.50 -7.00 9.27
C ALA A 29 -7.61 -8.25 9.15
N HIS A 30 -6.33 -8.02 8.84
CA HIS A 30 -5.32 -9.05 8.61
C HIS A 30 -3.93 -8.54 8.99
N ILE A 31 -2.99 -9.47 9.01
CA ILE A 31 -1.57 -9.20 9.15
C ILE A 31 -0.88 -9.66 7.88
N ASP A 32 0.03 -8.86 7.35
CA ASP A 32 0.78 -9.21 6.14
C ASP A 32 1.94 -10.14 6.47
N SER A 33 1.65 -11.43 6.48
CA SER A 33 2.63 -12.48 6.86
C SER A 33 3.79 -12.65 5.86
N GLY A 34 3.62 -12.21 4.62
CA GLY A 34 4.65 -12.26 3.58
C GLY A 34 5.67 -11.12 3.65
N ASP A 35 5.41 -10.09 4.43
CA ASP A 35 6.30 -8.97 4.63
C ASP A 35 7.40 -9.30 5.64
N LEU A 36 8.62 -8.86 5.37
CA LEU A 36 9.77 -9.04 6.27
C LEU A 36 9.59 -8.30 7.61
N GLY A 37 8.60 -7.43 7.69
CA GLY A 37 8.34 -6.57 8.82
C GLY A 37 8.98 -5.20 8.67
N GLY A 38 8.61 -4.30 9.57
CA GLY A 38 9.06 -2.92 9.54
C GLY A 38 8.06 -2.00 8.84
N LYS A 39 8.59 -0.97 8.21
CA LYS A 39 7.76 0.09 7.62
C LYS A 39 7.24 -0.30 6.25
N THR A 40 5.94 -0.28 6.11
CA THR A 40 5.23 -0.39 4.84
C THR A 40 4.69 0.98 4.46
N THR A 41 4.89 1.37 3.23
CA THR A 41 4.42 2.65 2.71
C THR A 41 3.24 2.42 1.79
N MET A 42 2.15 3.12 2.01
CA MET A 42 0.96 3.06 1.19
C MET A 42 0.60 4.46 0.68
N ALA A 43 0.63 4.64 -0.63
CA ALA A 43 0.08 5.83 -1.29
C ALA A 43 -1.40 5.60 -1.60
N VAL A 44 -2.24 6.58 -1.34
CA VAL A 44 -3.69 6.51 -1.57
C VAL A 44 -4.13 7.64 -2.48
N PHE A 45 -4.99 7.31 -3.43
CA PHE A 45 -5.60 8.26 -4.37
C PHE A 45 -7.10 8.04 -4.44
N LYS A 46 -7.82 9.13 -4.51
CA LYS A 46 -9.28 9.16 -4.66
C LYS A 46 -9.65 9.54 -6.09
N VAL A 47 -10.47 8.71 -6.72
CA VAL A 47 -11.03 8.96 -8.06
C VAL A 47 -12.54 9.03 -7.94
N GLY A 48 -13.11 10.18 -8.29
CA GLY A 48 -14.53 10.44 -8.02
C GLY A 48 -14.79 10.63 -6.52
N ASP A 49 -16.03 10.48 -6.12
CA ASP A 49 -16.45 10.71 -4.73
C ASP A 49 -16.93 9.42 -4.06
N TYR A 50 -16.45 9.18 -2.86
CA TYR A 50 -16.86 8.06 -2.02
C TYR A 50 -16.73 8.40 -0.54
N ASP A 51 -17.49 7.68 0.27
CA ASP A 51 -17.39 7.69 1.73
C ASP A 51 -16.85 6.36 2.24
N GLY A 52 -16.33 6.36 3.44
CA GLY A 52 -15.76 5.16 4.07
C GLY A 52 -14.32 4.90 3.63
N ALA A 53 -13.96 3.63 3.51
CA ALA A 53 -12.60 3.20 3.21
C ALA A 53 -11.56 3.72 4.22
N TYR A 54 -11.94 3.82 5.48
CA TYR A 54 -11.01 4.17 6.55
C TYR A 54 -9.99 3.07 6.75
N PHE A 55 -8.74 3.45 6.91
CA PHE A 55 -7.69 2.53 7.33
C PHE A 55 -7.77 2.34 8.85
N VAL A 56 -7.98 1.11 9.28
CA VAL A 56 -8.21 0.80 10.70
C VAL A 56 -7.06 0.03 11.30
N LEU A 57 -6.66 0.43 12.49
CA LEU A 57 -5.66 -0.22 13.34
C LEU A 57 -6.33 -0.60 14.67
N PRO A 58 -6.93 -1.78 14.77
CA PRO A 58 -7.73 -2.18 15.93
C PRO A 58 -6.97 -2.12 17.25
N ARG A 59 -5.71 -2.51 17.25
CA ARG A 59 -4.85 -2.47 18.45
C ARG A 59 -4.77 -1.08 19.06
N TYR A 60 -4.78 -0.05 18.24
CA TYR A 60 -4.68 1.34 18.67
C TYR A 60 -6.04 2.04 18.75
N ARG A 61 -7.12 1.33 18.43
CA ARG A 61 -8.47 1.89 18.29
C ARG A 61 -8.52 3.11 17.37
N LEU A 62 -7.78 3.03 16.26
CA LEU A 62 -7.69 4.09 15.26
C LEU A 62 -8.41 3.69 13.99
N ALA A 63 -9.16 4.65 13.45
CA ALA A 63 -9.68 4.64 12.10
C ALA A 63 -9.21 5.95 11.43
N ILE A 64 -8.45 5.82 10.38
CA ILE A 64 -7.81 6.94 9.68
C ILE A 64 -8.54 7.18 8.38
N ASP A 65 -9.09 8.37 8.22
CA ASP A 65 -9.61 8.85 6.94
C ASP A 65 -8.43 9.27 6.07
N VAL A 66 -8.02 8.39 5.16
CA VAL A 66 -6.85 8.63 4.31
C VAL A 66 -7.30 9.38 3.07
N ASP A 67 -6.95 10.65 3.05
CA ASP A 67 -7.29 11.57 1.97
C ASP A 67 -6.63 11.24 0.63
N ASP A 68 -7.13 11.89 -0.43
CA ASP A 68 -6.51 11.86 -1.76
C ASP A 68 -5.07 12.38 -1.73
N ASN A 69 -4.19 11.77 -2.49
CA ASN A 69 -2.75 12.08 -2.55
C ASN A 69 -2.02 11.96 -1.20
N SER A 70 -2.46 11.07 -0.35
CA SER A 70 -1.85 10.82 0.96
C SER A 70 -0.88 9.64 0.90
N VAL A 71 0.10 9.69 1.78
CA VAL A 71 1.02 8.59 2.04
C VAL A 71 0.91 8.20 3.51
N LEU A 72 0.63 6.93 3.75
CA LEU A 72 0.57 6.35 5.08
C LEU A 72 1.76 5.40 5.28
N ILE A 73 2.49 5.57 6.35
CA ILE A 73 3.59 4.68 6.74
C ILE A 73 3.13 3.89 7.97
N THR A 74 3.08 2.58 7.83
CA THR A 74 2.59 1.68 8.88
C THR A 74 3.51 0.49 9.07
N ASN A 75 3.27 -0.26 10.13
CA ASN A 75 3.86 -1.58 10.30
C ASN A 75 2.87 -2.65 9.84
N SER A 76 3.18 -3.35 8.77
CA SER A 76 2.34 -4.41 8.21
C SER A 76 2.18 -5.62 9.12
N GLY A 77 3.03 -5.76 10.13
CA GLY A 77 2.90 -6.75 11.20
C GLY A 77 1.78 -6.43 12.20
N ASP A 78 1.29 -5.21 12.24
CA ASP A 78 0.11 -4.86 13.01
C ASP A 78 -1.18 -5.28 12.28
N LEU A 79 -2.16 -5.74 13.06
CA LEU A 79 -3.49 -6.03 12.52
C LEU A 79 -4.08 -4.75 11.92
N HIS A 80 -4.46 -4.79 10.66
CA HIS A 80 -5.01 -3.65 9.92
C HIS A 80 -6.05 -4.09 8.92
N GLY A 81 -6.86 -3.16 8.48
CA GLY A 81 -7.88 -3.39 7.47
C GLY A 81 -8.42 -2.09 6.92
N VAL A 82 -9.39 -2.19 6.03
CA VAL A 82 -10.07 -1.04 5.43
C VAL A 82 -11.58 -1.24 5.60
N THR A 83 -12.28 -0.21 6.04
CA THR A 83 -13.74 -0.24 6.18
C THR A 83 -14.45 -0.27 4.83
N GLU A 84 -15.72 -0.57 4.86
CA GLU A 84 -16.56 -0.55 3.66
C GLU A 84 -16.51 0.84 2.99
N ILE A 85 -16.67 0.82 1.68
CA ILE A 85 -16.73 2.00 0.84
C ILE A 85 -18.13 2.12 0.25
N SER A 86 -18.64 3.35 0.14
CA SER A 86 -19.93 3.65 -0.47
C SER A 86 -19.77 4.83 -1.43
N GLY A 87 -20.72 4.95 -2.37
CA GLY A 87 -20.67 5.96 -3.43
C GLY A 87 -20.12 5.41 -4.74
N GLU A 88 -19.93 6.30 -5.71
CA GLU A 88 -19.53 5.92 -7.08
C GLU A 88 -18.01 6.00 -7.31
N GLY A 89 -17.29 6.58 -6.39
CA GLY A 89 -15.84 6.76 -6.50
C GLY A 89 -15.04 5.48 -6.28
N THR A 90 -13.76 5.58 -6.56
CA THR A 90 -12.79 4.49 -6.43
C THR A 90 -11.60 4.93 -5.61
N ARG A 91 -11.23 4.10 -4.65
CA ARG A 91 -9.98 4.21 -3.91
C ARG A 91 -8.89 3.41 -4.63
N LEU A 92 -7.83 4.10 -4.99
CA LEU A 92 -6.62 3.48 -5.50
C LEU A 92 -5.56 3.52 -4.40
N SER A 93 -4.86 2.42 -4.20
CA SER A 93 -3.73 2.41 -3.28
C SER A 93 -2.56 1.63 -3.85
N CYS A 94 -1.37 2.06 -3.47
CA CYS A 94 -0.14 1.38 -3.82
C CYS A 94 0.66 1.12 -2.56
N VAL A 95 0.88 -0.14 -2.29
CA VAL A 95 1.63 -0.59 -1.12
C VAL A 95 3.03 -1.00 -1.55
N SER A 96 4.04 -0.43 -0.90
CA SER A 96 5.44 -0.79 -1.08
C SER A 96 5.95 -1.47 0.19
N TYR A 97 6.48 -2.67 0.05
CA TYR A 97 6.94 -3.48 1.17
C TYR A 97 8.14 -4.37 0.82
N CYS A 98 8.76 -4.95 1.83
CA CYS A 98 9.86 -5.89 1.64
C CYS A 98 9.34 -7.32 1.75
N ASP A 99 9.32 -8.05 0.64
CA ASP A 99 8.88 -9.44 0.60
C ASP A 99 9.94 -10.36 1.20
N LYS A 100 9.54 -11.20 2.16
CA LYS A 100 10.42 -12.16 2.83
C LYS A 100 11.12 -13.12 1.87
N LYS A 101 10.41 -13.59 0.85
CA LYS A 101 10.96 -14.56 -0.11
C LYS A 101 12.04 -13.93 -0.97
N VAL A 102 11.87 -12.67 -1.34
CA VAL A 102 12.89 -11.92 -2.08
C VAL A 102 14.09 -11.63 -1.22
N ALA A 103 13.89 -11.19 0.02
CA ALA A 103 14.96 -10.89 0.97
C ALA A 103 15.80 -12.12 1.31
N THR A 104 15.17 -13.29 1.53
CA THR A 104 15.86 -14.52 1.92
C THR A 104 16.60 -15.21 0.77
N LYS A 105 16.23 -14.96 -0.49
CA LYS A 105 16.90 -15.54 -1.65
C LYS A 105 18.19 -14.79 -2.07
N GLY A 106 18.64 -13.83 -1.29
CA GLY A 106 19.87 -13.08 -1.57
C GLY A 106 19.83 -12.28 -2.89
N GLN A 107 18.65 -12.02 -3.41
CA GLN A 107 18.46 -11.24 -4.64
C GLN A 107 18.41 -9.74 -4.40
N LEU A 108 18.51 -9.31 -3.14
CA LEU A 108 18.73 -7.93 -2.76
C LEU A 108 20.10 -7.47 -3.26
N GLY A 109 20.17 -6.94 -4.44
CA GLY A 109 21.43 -6.46 -5.04
C GLY A 109 21.55 -6.73 -6.52
N LYS A 110 20.70 -7.55 -7.11
CA LYS A 110 20.63 -7.73 -8.56
C LYS A 110 19.51 -6.84 -9.12
N SER A 111 19.82 -5.56 -9.29
CA SER A 111 19.08 -4.60 -10.12
C SER A 111 17.55 -4.67 -10.10
N ILE A 112 16.95 -4.68 -8.92
CA ILE A 112 15.55 -4.28 -8.81
C ILE A 112 15.57 -2.76 -8.85
N LYS A 113 15.26 -2.18 -10.00
CA LYS A 113 15.02 -0.74 -10.06
C LYS A 113 13.91 -0.44 -9.05
N PRO A 114 14.11 0.49 -8.12
CA PRO A 114 13.03 0.87 -7.20
C PRO A 114 11.87 1.41 -8.04
N ILE A 115 10.86 0.59 -8.17
CA ILE A 115 9.59 1.02 -8.75
C ILE A 115 8.87 1.72 -7.61
N GLY A 116 8.50 2.96 -7.79
CA GLY A 116 7.40 3.46 -7.04
C GLY A 116 7.61 4.57 -6.05
N MET A 117 8.80 5.01 -5.74
CA MET A 117 8.92 6.26 -4.95
C MET A 117 8.41 7.50 -5.73
N HIS A 118 8.16 7.34 -7.02
CA HIS A 118 7.61 8.37 -7.90
C HIS A 118 6.31 7.96 -8.59
N ALA A 119 5.66 6.88 -8.14
CA ALA A 119 4.37 6.52 -8.67
C ALA A 119 3.34 7.61 -8.31
N ASN A 120 2.87 8.30 -9.32
CA ASN A 120 1.77 9.24 -9.20
C ASN A 120 0.45 8.56 -9.56
N LYS A 121 -0.65 9.25 -9.33
CA LYS A 121 -2.00 8.75 -9.63
C LYS A 121 -2.15 8.24 -11.07
N SER A 122 -1.58 8.93 -12.05
CA SER A 122 -1.62 8.55 -13.46
C SER A 122 -0.92 7.21 -13.70
N THR A 123 0.28 7.04 -13.18
CA THR A 123 1.03 5.79 -13.30
C THR A 123 0.27 4.59 -12.72
N ILE A 124 -0.38 4.79 -11.58
CA ILE A 124 -1.20 3.77 -10.93
C ILE A 124 -2.44 3.45 -11.76
N MET A 125 -3.10 4.48 -12.29
CA MET A 125 -4.27 4.31 -13.16
C MET A 125 -3.93 3.51 -14.42
N ASP A 126 -2.82 3.82 -15.07
CA ASP A 126 -2.36 3.12 -16.26
C ASP A 126 -2.12 1.63 -15.96
N PHE A 127 -1.47 1.34 -14.84
CA PHE A 127 -1.22 -0.03 -14.40
C PHE A 127 -2.51 -0.81 -14.13
N LEU A 128 -3.50 -0.20 -13.51
CA LEU A 128 -4.78 -0.85 -13.16
C LEU A 128 -5.75 -0.99 -14.34
N ASN A 129 -5.51 -0.28 -15.43
CA ASN A 129 -6.32 -0.34 -16.66
C ASN A 129 -5.72 -1.26 -17.73
N GLU A 130 -4.54 -1.79 -17.50
CA GLU A 130 -3.99 -2.90 -18.30
C GLU A 130 -4.80 -4.21 -18.03
#